data_879337c421f447dcf329ec34a1d9392e
#
_entry.id   879337c421f447dcf329ec34a1d9392e
#
_cell.length_a   1.000
_cell.length_b   1.000
_cell.length_c   1.000
_cell.angle_alpha   90.00
_cell.angle_beta   90.00
_cell.angle_gamma   90.00
#
_symmetry.space_group_name_H-M   'P 1'
#
loop_
_entity.id
_entity.type
_entity.pdbx_description
1 polymer ?
#
loop_
_entity_poly.entity_id
_entity_poly.type
_entity_poly.pdbx_seq_one_letter_code
_entity_poly.pdbx_strand_id
1 'polypeptide(L)'
;MRPEDLDEVLGIERASFSMPWSRGAFLYEIQQNRVARCWVMRDEERVVGYLCLWEVSDEVHITNIAVRPESRRRGLGRTLLGGVLDDARQRQIRLVVLEVRPSNTQARTLYESFGFRVVGRRRGYYYDTGEDALVMENDLQTARPGTRA
;
A
#
# COMPACT_ATOMS: atom_id res chain seq x y z
N MET A 1 0.22 -10.33 8.45
CA MET A 1 -1.26 -10.54 8.43
C MET A 1 -1.53 -12.02 8.51
N ARG A 2 -2.44 -12.42 9.37
CA ARG A 2 -2.83 -13.81 9.57
C ARG A 2 -4.32 -13.96 9.31
N PRO A 3 -4.83 -15.19 9.08
CA PRO A 3 -6.28 -15.38 8.87
C PRO A 3 -7.13 -14.80 10.00
N GLU A 4 -6.65 -14.85 11.24
CA GLU A 4 -7.37 -14.29 12.39
C GLU A 4 -7.54 -12.78 12.32
N ASP A 5 -6.73 -12.09 11.52
CA ASP A 5 -6.81 -10.63 11.37
C ASP A 5 -7.89 -10.21 10.38
N LEU A 6 -8.42 -11.15 9.59
CA LEU A 6 -9.23 -10.80 8.43
C LEU A 6 -10.56 -10.13 8.75
N ASP A 7 -11.18 -10.44 9.89
CA ASP A 7 -12.43 -9.75 10.25
C ASP A 7 -12.19 -8.24 10.36
N GLU A 8 -11.12 -7.86 11.04
CA GLU A 8 -10.79 -6.44 11.18
C GLU A 8 -10.30 -5.84 9.87
N VAL A 9 -9.45 -6.56 9.13
CA VAL A 9 -8.94 -6.10 7.84
C VAL A 9 -10.08 -5.86 6.86
N LEU A 10 -11.05 -6.79 6.80
CA LEU A 10 -12.20 -6.64 5.91
C LEU A 10 -13.07 -5.44 6.30
N GLY A 11 -13.21 -5.17 7.59
CA GLY A 11 -13.92 -3.99 8.05
C GLY A 11 -13.27 -2.71 7.55
N ILE A 12 -11.93 -2.64 7.63
CA ILE A 12 -11.18 -1.48 7.13
C ILE A 12 -11.28 -1.39 5.60
N GLU A 13 -11.15 -2.53 4.91
CA GLU A 13 -11.23 -2.56 3.46
C GLU A 13 -12.58 -2.05 2.96
N ARG A 14 -13.68 -2.53 3.55
CA ARG A 14 -15.03 -2.11 3.17
C ARG A 14 -15.28 -0.64 3.45
N ALA A 15 -14.71 -0.11 4.51
CA ALA A 15 -14.85 1.30 4.86
C ALA A 15 -13.98 2.21 3.99
N SER A 16 -12.97 1.66 3.32
CA SER A 16 -11.97 2.43 2.59
C SER A 16 -12.16 2.41 1.08
N PHE A 17 -12.76 1.35 0.54
CA PHE A 17 -12.83 1.15 -0.91
C PHE A 17 -14.25 0.81 -1.36
N SER A 18 -14.65 1.38 -2.49
CA SER A 18 -15.97 1.11 -3.07
C SER A 18 -16.05 -0.26 -3.71
N MET A 19 -14.91 -0.84 -4.10
CA MET A 19 -14.84 -2.19 -4.63
C MET A 19 -13.89 -3.01 -3.77
N PRO A 20 -14.32 -3.37 -2.54
CA PRO A 20 -13.41 -4.02 -1.58
C PRO A 20 -13.09 -5.45 -2.00
N TRP A 21 -11.88 -5.89 -1.63
CA TRP A 21 -11.50 -7.29 -1.78
C TRP A 21 -12.35 -8.17 -0.86
N SER A 22 -12.61 -9.40 -1.31
CA SER A 22 -13.29 -10.40 -0.52
C SER A 22 -12.35 -11.07 0.46
N ARG A 23 -12.94 -11.79 1.43
CA ARG A 23 -12.15 -12.63 2.34
C ARG A 23 -11.31 -13.63 1.57
N GLY A 24 -11.89 -14.26 0.54
CA GLY A 24 -11.18 -15.25 -0.28
C GLY A 24 -9.98 -14.63 -0.98
N ALA A 25 -10.09 -13.40 -1.45
CA ALA A 25 -8.97 -12.71 -2.08
C ALA A 25 -7.81 -12.50 -1.09
N PHE A 26 -8.11 -12.05 0.13
CA PHE A 26 -7.08 -11.90 1.16
C PHE A 26 -6.48 -13.25 1.56
N LEU A 27 -7.30 -14.27 1.72
CA LEU A 27 -6.81 -15.62 2.06
C LEU A 27 -5.84 -16.13 0.99
N TYR A 28 -6.19 -15.92 -0.29
CA TYR A 28 -5.28 -16.31 -1.36
C TYR A 28 -3.93 -15.62 -1.21
N GLU A 29 -3.92 -14.32 -0.93
CA GLU A 29 -2.67 -13.57 -0.79
C GLU A 29 -1.82 -14.09 0.36
N ILE A 30 -2.41 -14.38 1.51
CA ILE A 30 -1.62 -14.75 2.69
C ILE A 30 -1.28 -16.24 2.73
N GLN A 31 -2.01 -17.10 2.01
CA GLN A 31 -1.81 -18.55 2.07
C GLN A 31 -1.25 -19.16 0.80
N GLN A 32 -1.55 -18.58 -0.37
CA GLN A 32 -1.26 -19.21 -1.65
C GLN A 32 -0.28 -18.40 -2.51
N ASN A 33 -0.33 -17.09 -2.44
CA ASN A 33 0.46 -16.24 -3.32
C ASN A 33 1.87 -16.05 -2.77
N ARG A 34 2.84 -16.73 -3.38
CA ARG A 34 4.22 -16.74 -2.89
C ARG A 34 4.92 -15.40 -2.99
N VAL A 35 4.47 -14.50 -3.88
CA VAL A 35 5.09 -13.20 -4.02
C VAL A 35 4.41 -12.15 -3.15
N ALA A 36 3.28 -12.47 -2.52
CA ALA A 36 2.55 -11.52 -1.70
C ALA A 36 3.14 -11.43 -0.30
N ARG A 37 3.17 -10.22 0.22
CA ARG A 37 3.51 -9.94 1.61
C ARG A 37 2.49 -8.96 2.14
N CYS A 38 1.90 -9.30 3.28
CA CYS A 38 0.83 -8.49 3.86
C CYS A 38 1.15 -8.21 5.31
N TRP A 39 1.09 -6.93 5.66
CA TRP A 39 1.33 -6.46 7.04
C TRP A 39 0.05 -5.95 7.65
N VAL A 40 -0.05 -6.07 8.96
CA VAL A 40 -1.04 -5.33 9.74
C VAL A 40 -0.31 -4.42 10.72
N MET A 41 -0.94 -3.31 11.05
CA MET A 41 -0.48 -2.42 12.10
C MET A 41 -1.49 -2.52 13.24
N ARG A 42 -1.01 -2.70 14.46
CA ARG A 42 -1.85 -2.83 15.63
C ARG A 42 -1.63 -1.67 16.59
N ASP A 43 -2.70 -1.25 17.21
CA ASP A 43 -2.67 -0.37 18.37
C ASP A 43 -3.23 -1.24 19.49
N GLU A 44 -2.36 -1.67 20.41
CA GLU A 44 -2.66 -2.70 21.39
C GLU A 44 -3.05 -3.98 20.64
N GLU A 45 -4.25 -4.53 20.82
CA GLU A 45 -4.67 -5.75 20.15
C GLU A 45 -5.52 -5.50 18.91
N ARG A 46 -5.81 -4.24 18.61
CA ARG A 46 -6.71 -3.86 17.53
C ARG A 46 -5.93 -3.56 16.25
N VAL A 47 -6.38 -4.12 15.13
CA VAL A 47 -5.80 -3.79 13.83
C VAL A 47 -6.29 -2.40 13.41
N VAL A 48 -5.37 -1.48 13.21
CA VAL A 48 -5.69 -0.10 12.82
C VAL A 48 -5.31 0.21 11.38
N GLY A 49 -4.53 -0.65 10.74
CA GLY A 49 -4.16 -0.48 9.35
C GLY A 49 -3.53 -1.73 8.78
N TYR A 50 -3.40 -1.76 7.46
CA TYR A 50 -2.74 -2.87 6.78
C TYR A 50 -2.17 -2.40 5.44
N LEU A 51 -1.22 -3.19 4.93
CA LEU A 51 -0.62 -2.96 3.63
C LEU A 51 -0.32 -4.32 3.00
N CYS A 52 -0.72 -4.48 1.74
CA CYS A 52 -0.39 -5.68 0.97
C CYS A 52 0.45 -5.27 -0.23
N LEU A 53 1.42 -6.12 -0.58
CA LEU A 53 2.26 -5.89 -1.72
C LEU A 53 2.65 -7.21 -2.37
N TRP A 54 3.11 -7.13 -3.60
CA TRP A 54 3.77 -8.23 -4.31
C TRP A 54 5.22 -7.86 -4.51
N GLU A 55 6.10 -8.82 -4.26
CA GLU A 55 7.53 -8.63 -4.46
C GLU A 55 8.00 -9.61 -5.52
N VAL A 56 8.54 -9.09 -6.62
CA VAL A 56 9.08 -9.89 -7.71
C VAL A 56 10.46 -9.33 -8.02
N SER A 57 11.49 -10.16 -7.84
CA SER A 57 12.89 -9.77 -8.02
C SER A 57 13.21 -8.57 -7.12
N ASP A 58 13.64 -7.44 -7.69
CA ASP A 58 14.00 -6.23 -6.94
C ASP A 58 12.91 -5.16 -7.02
N GLU A 59 11.68 -5.55 -7.37
CA GLU A 59 10.56 -4.61 -7.49
C GLU A 59 9.41 -5.02 -6.58
N VAL A 60 8.74 -4.01 -6.04
CA VAL A 60 7.58 -4.19 -5.18
C VAL A 60 6.40 -3.43 -5.78
N HIS A 61 5.24 -4.08 -5.81
CA HIS A 61 3.99 -3.45 -6.22
C HIS A 61 3.05 -3.44 -5.03
N ILE A 62 2.76 -2.25 -4.49
CA ILE A 62 1.80 -2.12 -3.39
C ILE A 62 0.40 -2.25 -3.99
N THR A 63 -0.35 -3.24 -3.50
CA THR A 63 -1.69 -3.52 -4.02
C THR A 63 -2.78 -2.89 -3.16
N ASN A 64 -2.59 -2.84 -1.85
CA ASN A 64 -3.58 -2.28 -0.93
C ASN A 64 -2.86 -1.58 0.22
N ILE A 65 -3.40 -0.46 0.65
CA ILE A 65 -3.00 0.19 1.89
C ILE A 65 -4.20 0.95 2.44
N ALA A 66 -4.51 0.76 3.72
CA ALA A 66 -5.61 1.48 4.34
C ALA A 66 -5.42 1.57 5.85
N VAL A 67 -6.00 2.62 6.43
CA VAL A 67 -6.02 2.86 7.87
C VAL A 67 -7.47 2.92 8.32
N ARG A 68 -7.76 2.32 9.46
CA ARG A 68 -9.10 2.33 10.07
C ARG A 68 -9.62 3.77 10.14
N PRO A 69 -10.87 4.04 9.73
CA PRO A 69 -11.36 5.42 9.68
C PRO A 69 -11.19 6.19 10.98
N GLU A 70 -11.49 5.57 12.12
CA GLU A 70 -11.39 6.24 13.42
C GLU A 70 -9.95 6.54 13.83
N SER A 71 -8.98 5.88 13.18
CA SER A 71 -7.57 6.02 13.51
C SER A 71 -6.81 6.90 12.53
N ARG A 72 -7.50 7.47 11.54
CA ARG A 72 -6.88 8.36 10.56
C ARG A 72 -6.45 9.67 11.18
N ARG A 73 -5.61 10.41 10.48
CA ARG A 73 -5.05 11.70 10.90
C ARG A 73 -4.15 11.62 12.12
N ARG A 74 -3.62 10.44 12.39
CA ARG A 74 -2.66 10.22 13.49
C ARG A 74 -1.29 9.81 12.96
N GLY A 75 -1.06 9.95 11.65
CA GLY A 75 0.21 9.59 11.04
C GLY A 75 0.43 8.09 10.89
N LEU A 76 -0.61 7.27 11.05
CA LEU A 76 -0.45 5.80 10.99
C LEU A 76 -0.14 5.32 9.58
N GLY A 77 -0.77 5.91 8.56
CA GLY A 77 -0.46 5.58 7.18
C GLY A 77 1.00 5.87 6.84
N ARG A 78 1.50 7.00 7.34
CA ARG A 78 2.89 7.38 7.16
C ARG A 78 3.82 6.38 7.86
N THR A 79 3.50 5.99 9.08
CA THR A 79 4.30 5.03 9.82
C THR A 79 4.32 3.67 9.11
N LEU A 80 3.17 3.20 8.65
CA LEU A 80 3.05 1.92 7.96
C LEU A 80 3.84 1.92 6.66
N LEU A 81 3.62 2.92 5.82
CA LEU A 81 4.31 3.01 4.54
C LEU A 81 5.82 3.20 4.75
N GLY A 82 6.21 4.07 5.68
CA GLY A 82 7.61 4.29 6.00
C GLY A 82 8.32 3.02 6.44
N GLY A 83 7.68 2.21 7.30
CA GLY A 83 8.24 0.95 7.75
C GLY A 83 8.43 -0.04 6.62
N VAL A 84 7.45 -0.11 5.71
CA VAL A 84 7.55 -1.02 4.56
C VAL A 84 8.65 -0.56 3.60
N LEU A 85 8.77 0.74 3.36
CA LEU A 85 9.84 1.25 2.49
C LEU A 85 11.22 1.04 3.11
N ASP A 86 11.35 1.20 4.43
CA ASP A 86 12.62 0.92 5.12
C ASP A 86 13.01 -0.56 4.99
N ASP A 87 12.03 -1.46 5.18
CA ASP A 87 12.24 -2.88 4.97
C ASP A 87 12.68 -3.17 3.53
N ALA A 88 12.02 -2.54 2.57
CA ALA A 88 12.36 -2.71 1.16
C ALA A 88 13.79 -2.25 0.87
N ARG A 89 14.22 -1.12 1.43
CA ARG A 89 15.59 -0.64 1.25
C ARG A 89 16.61 -1.62 1.82
N GLN A 90 16.32 -2.17 3.00
CA GLN A 90 17.23 -3.14 3.64
C GLN A 90 17.39 -4.40 2.81
N ARG A 91 16.35 -4.78 2.07
CA ARG A 91 16.39 -5.95 1.21
C ARG A 91 16.83 -5.61 -0.22
N GLN A 92 17.29 -4.39 -0.44
CA GLN A 92 17.84 -3.93 -1.71
C GLN A 92 16.81 -3.93 -2.84
N ILE A 93 15.56 -3.66 -2.50
CA ILE A 93 14.52 -3.42 -3.50
C ILE A 93 14.86 -2.13 -4.23
N ARG A 94 14.78 -2.16 -5.56
CA ARG A 94 15.11 -1.02 -6.40
C ARG A 94 13.92 -0.09 -6.62
N LEU A 95 12.75 -0.65 -6.85
CA LEU A 95 11.60 0.12 -7.32
C LEU A 95 10.33 -0.30 -6.59
N VAL A 96 9.54 0.67 -6.17
CA VAL A 96 8.20 0.45 -5.59
C VAL A 96 7.19 1.15 -6.48
N VAL A 97 6.14 0.45 -6.85
CA VAL A 97 5.10 0.92 -7.78
C VAL A 97 3.74 0.81 -7.09
N LEU A 98 2.86 1.74 -7.37
CA LEU A 98 1.46 1.66 -6.96
C LEU A 98 0.57 2.40 -7.94
N GLU A 99 -0.75 2.13 -7.86
CA GLU A 99 -1.77 2.89 -8.57
C GLU A 99 -2.60 3.66 -7.56
N VAL A 100 -3.05 4.84 -7.94
CA VAL A 100 -3.87 5.68 -7.08
C VAL A 100 -4.86 6.47 -7.93
N ARG A 101 -6.09 6.69 -7.41
CA ARG A 101 -7.07 7.55 -8.07
C ARG A 101 -6.56 8.99 -8.08
N PRO A 102 -6.67 9.69 -9.22
CA PRO A 102 -6.32 11.11 -9.25
C PRO A 102 -7.07 11.92 -8.20
N SER A 103 -8.30 11.53 -7.90
CA SER A 103 -9.13 12.24 -6.91
C SER A 103 -8.70 12.00 -5.46
N ASN A 104 -7.88 10.99 -5.20
CA ASN A 104 -7.43 10.69 -3.84
C ASN A 104 -6.22 11.55 -3.49
N THR A 105 -6.47 12.83 -3.22
CA THR A 105 -5.39 13.80 -2.97
C THR A 105 -4.63 13.51 -1.68
N GLN A 106 -5.29 12.96 -0.66
CA GLN A 106 -4.62 12.61 0.59
C GLN A 106 -3.57 11.52 0.37
N ALA A 107 -3.94 10.47 -0.36
CA ALA A 107 -3.00 9.39 -0.65
C ALA A 107 -1.86 9.89 -1.52
N ARG A 108 -2.17 10.68 -2.54
CA ARG A 108 -1.14 11.23 -3.41
C ARG A 108 -0.13 12.06 -2.65
N THR A 109 -0.61 12.93 -1.77
CA THR A 109 0.27 13.76 -0.94
C THR A 109 1.17 12.90 -0.07
N LEU A 110 0.62 11.86 0.53
CA LEU A 110 1.40 10.92 1.33
C LEU A 110 2.49 10.26 0.49
N TYR A 111 2.12 9.72 -0.67
CA TYR A 111 3.09 9.05 -1.53
C TYR A 111 4.17 10.00 -2.01
N GLU A 112 3.79 11.19 -2.44
CA GLU A 112 4.76 12.19 -2.90
C GLU A 112 5.74 12.57 -1.79
N SER A 113 5.27 12.63 -0.55
CA SER A 113 6.15 12.96 0.57
C SER A 113 7.22 11.90 0.82
N PHE A 114 7.03 10.68 0.31
CA PHE A 114 8.02 9.61 0.41
C PHE A 114 8.90 9.49 -0.84
N GLY A 115 8.67 10.32 -1.84
CA GLY A 115 9.46 10.30 -3.06
C GLY A 115 8.82 9.59 -4.24
N PHE A 116 7.56 9.16 -4.11
CA PHE A 116 6.81 8.64 -5.25
C PHE A 116 6.49 9.76 -6.21
N ARG A 117 6.53 9.45 -7.51
CA ARG A 117 6.17 10.41 -8.55
C ARG A 117 5.32 9.72 -9.61
N VAL A 118 4.48 10.49 -10.27
CA VAL A 118 3.63 9.98 -11.35
C VAL A 118 4.50 9.68 -12.56
N VAL A 119 4.41 8.46 -13.07
CA VAL A 119 5.16 8.04 -14.26
C VAL A 119 4.24 7.60 -15.39
N GLY A 120 2.96 7.43 -15.13
CA GLY A 120 2.03 6.99 -16.15
C GLY A 120 0.60 7.02 -15.66
N ARG A 121 -0.28 6.49 -16.51
CA ARG A 121 -1.72 6.49 -16.26
C ARG A 121 -2.32 5.24 -16.86
N ARG A 122 -3.23 4.58 -16.12
CA ARG A 122 -4.01 3.46 -16.66
C ARG A 122 -5.43 3.95 -16.86
N ARG A 123 -5.88 3.98 -18.11
CA ARG A 123 -7.19 4.53 -18.45
C ARG A 123 -8.32 3.61 -18.00
N GLY A 124 -9.36 4.21 -17.41
CA GLY A 124 -10.56 3.49 -17.01
C GLY A 124 -10.32 2.38 -16.01
N TYR A 125 -9.27 2.50 -15.19
CA TYR A 125 -8.81 1.44 -14.29
C TYR A 125 -9.86 1.10 -13.23
N TYR A 126 -10.55 2.11 -12.70
CA TYR A 126 -11.54 1.93 -11.63
C TYR A 126 -12.94 1.82 -12.24
N TYR A 127 -13.51 0.62 -12.21
CA TYR A 127 -14.78 0.34 -12.89
C TYR A 127 -15.97 1.07 -12.29
N ASP A 128 -15.91 1.39 -11.00
CA ASP A 128 -17.03 2.06 -10.31
C ASP A 128 -17.30 3.45 -10.84
N THR A 129 -16.28 4.21 -11.17
CA THR A 129 -16.39 5.58 -11.64
C THR A 129 -15.90 5.77 -13.06
N GLY A 130 -15.19 4.79 -13.61
CA GLY A 130 -14.48 4.96 -14.88
C GLY A 130 -13.23 5.81 -14.75
N GLU A 131 -12.84 6.17 -13.53
CA GLU A 131 -11.68 7.01 -13.29
C GLU A 131 -10.40 6.29 -13.70
N ASP A 132 -9.44 7.02 -14.25
CA ASP A 132 -8.12 6.48 -14.55
C ASP A 132 -7.36 6.24 -13.24
N ALA A 133 -6.31 5.42 -13.30
CA ALA A 133 -5.35 5.32 -12.21
C ALA A 133 -4.09 6.07 -12.60
N LEU A 134 -3.54 6.83 -11.67
CA LEU A 134 -2.17 7.31 -11.80
C LEU A 134 -1.24 6.20 -11.35
N VAL A 135 -0.20 5.95 -12.14
CA VAL A 135 0.86 5.01 -11.76
C VAL A 135 1.98 5.84 -11.15
N MET A 136 2.33 5.52 -9.91
CA MET A 136 3.41 6.21 -9.20
C MET A 136 4.53 5.25 -8.90
N GLU A 137 5.76 5.74 -8.97
CA GLU A 137 6.96 4.95 -8.68
C GLU A 137 7.85 5.67 -7.71
N ASN A 138 8.52 4.89 -6.88
CA ASN A 138 9.58 5.37 -6.00
C ASN A 138 10.84 4.56 -6.31
N ASP A 139 11.85 5.22 -6.85
CA ASP A 139 13.15 4.60 -7.13
C ASP A 139 13.98 4.70 -5.86
N LEU A 140 14.09 3.60 -5.13
CA LEU A 140 14.74 3.59 -3.82
C LEU A 140 16.25 3.77 -3.90
N GLN A 141 16.84 3.61 -5.08
CA GLN A 141 18.29 3.72 -5.22
C GLN A 141 18.74 5.13 -5.59
N THR A 142 17.88 5.93 -6.21
CA THR A 142 18.27 7.26 -6.66
C THR A 142 17.83 8.36 -5.71
N ALA A 143 16.80 8.14 -4.90
CA ALA A 143 16.20 9.17 -4.06
C ALA A 143 16.55 8.97 -2.59
N ARG A 144 17.82 8.76 -2.27
CA ARG A 144 18.25 8.46 -0.90
C ARG A 144 18.92 9.67 -0.29
N PRO A 145 18.23 10.38 0.59
CA PRO A 145 18.82 11.52 1.27
C PRO A 145 20.09 11.09 2.01
N GLY A 146 21.11 11.91 1.91
CA GLY A 146 22.34 11.64 2.63
C GLY A 146 23.26 10.60 2.01
N THR A 147 22.86 10.01 0.89
CA THR A 147 23.72 9.03 0.23
C THR A 147 24.58 9.63 -0.87
N ARG A 148 24.31 10.88 -1.23
CA ARG A 148 25.12 11.47 -2.21
C ARG A 148 26.33 11.89 -1.59
N ALA A 149 27.25 11.67 -2.21
CA ALA A 149 28.54 12.05 -1.69
C ALA A 149 28.63 13.55 -1.54
#